data_7b13a02c2580bdd6a6809ae3df40d376
#
_entry.id   7b13a02c2580bdd6a6809ae3df40d376
#
_cell.length_a   1.000
_cell.length_b   1.000
_cell.length_c   1.000
_cell.angle_alpha   90.00
_cell.angle_beta   90.00
_cell.angle_gamma   90.00
#
_symmetry.space_group_name_H-M   'P 1'
#
loop_
_entity.id
_entity.type
_entity.pdbx_description
1 polymer ?
#
loop_
_entity_poly.entity_id
_entity_poly.type
_entity_poly.pdbx_seq_one_letter_code
_entity_poly.pdbx_strand_id
1 'polypeptide(L)'
;FADQMKEVLNINFLELAYLQVFVKKIFDYKDKYEMQPSPSILTTILRTEVLEENEVVQKQVRDFFARLLKTEVQDAKYIKDIALDFCKKQVLKEAILKSVPLLKQSSFEDVQKLINDAMKLGADNDFGYHYIKDFEARFQIIARSPVTTGWDVIDELCKGGLGIGELGVVIAPTGAGKSMALVHLGAQAIKEGKTVVHYTLELADVAVAGRYDSCITGIPLREIFNRKDEIYEDIKDLEGQLIVKEYPTKSAGVSTLRNHLERLRQRDVSPNMIIVDYGD
;
A
#
# COMPACT_ATOMS: atom_id res chain seq x y z
N PHE A 1 -4.47 -7.35 21.47
CA PHE A 1 -5.60 -8.04 20.82
C PHE A 1 -6.94 -7.32 20.99
N ALA A 2 -7.35 -6.99 22.23
CA ALA A 2 -8.62 -6.32 22.45
C ALA A 2 -8.68 -4.92 21.81
N ASP A 3 -7.56 -4.20 21.74
CA ASP A 3 -7.47 -2.93 21.04
C ASP A 3 -7.65 -3.12 19.54
N GLN A 4 -6.97 -4.10 18.96
CA GLN A 4 -7.12 -4.48 17.55
C GLN A 4 -8.55 -4.92 17.22
N MET A 5 -9.16 -5.71 18.09
CA MET A 5 -10.56 -6.16 17.90
C MET A 5 -11.53 -4.99 17.96
N LYS A 6 -11.30 -4.02 18.83
CA LYS A 6 -12.16 -2.84 18.94
C LYS A 6 -12.12 -1.98 17.66
N GLU A 7 -10.96 -1.86 17.01
CA GLU A 7 -10.81 -1.12 15.76
C GLU A 7 -11.48 -1.81 14.56
N VAL A 8 -11.56 -3.15 14.59
CA VAL A 8 -11.98 -3.95 13.43
C VAL A 8 -13.38 -4.55 13.62
N LEU A 9 -13.79 -4.86 14.86
CA LEU A 9 -15.07 -5.49 15.14
C LEU A 9 -16.18 -4.45 15.27
N ASN A 10 -17.02 -4.35 14.24
CA ASN A 10 -18.32 -3.72 14.38
C ASN A 10 -19.29 -4.68 15.10
N ILE A 11 -19.94 -4.19 16.14
CA ILE A 11 -20.90 -4.99 16.94
C ILE A 11 -22.00 -5.58 16.05
N ASN A 12 -22.41 -4.89 15.00
CA ASN A 12 -23.41 -5.36 14.04
C ASN A 12 -22.97 -6.56 13.19
N PHE A 13 -21.69 -6.95 13.21
CA PHE A 13 -21.23 -8.20 12.57
C PHE A 13 -21.67 -9.45 13.33
N LEU A 14 -22.09 -9.28 14.59
CA LEU A 14 -22.59 -10.35 15.41
C LEU A 14 -24.10 -10.49 15.20
N GLU A 15 -24.52 -11.64 14.65
CA GLU A 15 -25.95 -11.88 14.33
C GLU A 15 -26.83 -12.07 15.57
N LEU A 16 -26.23 -12.49 16.69
CA LEU A 16 -26.96 -12.81 17.92
C LEU A 16 -26.99 -11.62 18.89
N ALA A 17 -28.19 -11.15 19.24
CA ALA A 17 -28.38 -9.99 20.07
C ALA A 17 -27.63 -10.05 21.42
N TYR A 18 -27.60 -11.22 22.06
CA TYR A 18 -26.89 -11.38 23.33
C TYR A 18 -25.36 -11.22 23.20
N LEU A 19 -24.77 -11.56 22.02
CA LEU A 19 -23.36 -11.31 21.75
C LEU A 19 -23.10 -9.83 21.52
N GLN A 20 -23.99 -9.15 20.81
CA GLN A 20 -23.89 -7.71 20.60
C GLN A 20 -23.88 -6.96 21.94
N VAL A 21 -24.83 -7.29 22.82
CA VAL A 21 -24.93 -6.71 24.17
C VAL A 21 -23.67 -7.00 24.98
N PHE A 22 -23.21 -8.24 24.98
CA PHE A 22 -22.02 -8.66 25.72
C PHE A 22 -20.76 -7.89 25.28
N VAL A 23 -20.51 -7.83 23.98
CA VAL A 23 -19.34 -7.14 23.41
C VAL A 23 -19.45 -5.63 23.61
N LYS A 24 -20.64 -5.05 23.45
CA LYS A 24 -20.89 -3.64 23.70
C LYS A 24 -20.49 -3.24 25.13
N LYS A 25 -20.91 -4.01 26.14
CA LYS A 25 -20.58 -3.72 27.54
C LYS A 25 -19.08 -3.81 27.82
N ILE A 26 -18.34 -4.70 27.16
CA ILE A 26 -16.87 -4.75 27.24
C ILE A 26 -16.25 -3.49 26.63
N PHE A 27 -16.71 -3.07 25.46
CA PHE A 27 -16.19 -1.89 24.79
C PHE A 27 -16.52 -0.60 25.56
N ASP A 28 -17.75 -0.45 26.05
CA ASP A 28 -18.17 0.70 26.86
C ASP A 28 -17.31 0.84 28.13
N TYR A 29 -17.03 -0.29 28.81
CA TYR A 29 -16.16 -0.32 29.98
C TYR A 29 -14.73 0.12 29.61
N LYS A 30 -14.20 -0.43 28.52
CA LYS A 30 -12.85 -0.09 28.04
C LYS A 30 -12.73 1.37 27.65
N ASP A 31 -13.76 1.96 27.03
CA ASP A 31 -13.79 3.39 26.67
C ASP A 31 -13.80 4.29 27.88
N LYS A 32 -14.48 3.86 28.93
CA LYS A 32 -14.61 4.65 30.16
C LYS A 32 -13.38 4.58 31.06
N TYR A 33 -12.72 3.42 31.12
CA TYR A 33 -11.66 3.16 32.11
C TYR A 33 -10.29 2.86 31.48
N GLU A 34 -10.18 2.86 30.16
CA GLU A 34 -8.97 2.59 29.38
C GLU A 34 -8.30 1.23 29.68
N MET A 35 -9.04 0.31 30.31
CA MET A 35 -8.58 -1.02 30.71
C MET A 35 -9.62 -2.10 30.42
N GLN A 36 -9.15 -3.35 30.38
CA GLN A 36 -10.03 -4.50 30.20
C GLN A 36 -10.77 -4.82 31.52
N PRO A 37 -12.09 -5.10 31.47
CA PRO A 37 -12.81 -5.54 32.67
C PRO A 37 -12.33 -6.92 33.11
N SER A 38 -12.04 -7.08 34.39
CA SER A 38 -11.80 -8.42 34.99
C SER A 38 -13.08 -9.25 34.99
N PRO A 39 -12.99 -10.60 35.13
CA PRO A 39 -14.18 -11.46 35.22
C PRO A 39 -15.15 -11.06 36.35
N SER A 40 -14.64 -10.57 37.49
CA SER A 40 -15.46 -10.06 38.59
C SER A 40 -16.20 -8.77 38.23
N ILE A 41 -15.54 -7.84 37.54
CA ILE A 41 -16.15 -6.61 37.06
C ILE A 41 -17.22 -6.92 36.01
N LEU A 42 -16.92 -7.83 35.05
CA LEU A 42 -17.91 -8.27 34.05
C LEU A 42 -19.14 -8.90 34.73
N THR A 43 -18.95 -9.69 35.77
CA THR A 43 -20.08 -10.25 36.54
C THR A 43 -20.96 -9.13 37.10
N THR A 44 -20.37 -8.07 37.62
CA THR A 44 -21.09 -6.91 38.16
C THR A 44 -21.84 -6.17 37.06
N ILE A 45 -21.16 -5.84 35.97
CA ILE A 45 -21.77 -5.17 34.80
C ILE A 45 -22.97 -5.96 34.27
N LEU A 46 -22.82 -7.27 34.10
CA LEU A 46 -23.90 -8.15 33.61
C LEU A 46 -25.08 -8.30 34.59
N ARG A 47 -24.85 -8.05 35.86
CA ARG A 47 -25.94 -8.05 36.86
C ARG A 47 -26.68 -6.71 36.89
N THR A 48 -26.01 -5.62 36.73
CA THR A 48 -26.58 -4.26 36.94
C THR A 48 -27.01 -3.57 35.64
N GLU A 49 -26.22 -3.71 34.55
CA GLU A 49 -26.42 -2.94 33.33
C GLU A 49 -27.14 -3.68 32.20
N VAL A 50 -27.35 -5.00 32.33
CA VAL A 50 -28.12 -5.77 31.33
C VAL A 50 -29.60 -5.86 31.70
N LEU A 51 -30.02 -5.22 32.80
CA LEU A 51 -31.42 -5.18 33.26
C LEU A 51 -32.36 -4.41 32.31
N GLU A 52 -31.81 -3.54 31.47
CA GLU A 52 -32.56 -2.79 30.46
C GLU A 52 -32.98 -3.64 29.25
N GLU A 53 -32.34 -4.79 29.07
CA GLU A 53 -32.61 -5.70 27.95
C GLU A 53 -33.81 -6.62 28.29
N ASN A 54 -34.39 -7.25 27.27
CA ASN A 54 -35.47 -8.20 27.51
C ASN A 54 -34.96 -9.46 28.27
N GLU A 55 -35.86 -10.12 29.02
CA GLU A 55 -35.51 -11.25 29.90
C GLU A 55 -34.80 -12.40 29.16
N VAL A 56 -35.14 -12.63 27.88
CA VAL A 56 -34.54 -13.67 27.06
C VAL A 56 -33.06 -13.36 26.78
N VAL A 57 -32.78 -12.14 26.39
CA VAL A 57 -31.40 -11.65 26.12
C VAL A 57 -30.59 -11.64 27.41
N GLN A 58 -31.16 -11.17 28.51
CA GLN A 58 -30.51 -11.20 29.83
C GLN A 58 -30.08 -12.62 30.22
N LYS A 59 -30.96 -13.59 30.07
CA LYS A 59 -30.65 -15.00 30.34
C LYS A 59 -29.55 -15.51 29.43
N GLN A 60 -29.66 -15.27 28.12
CA GLN A 60 -28.66 -15.71 27.14
C GLN A 60 -27.27 -15.12 27.41
N VAL A 61 -27.16 -13.82 27.75
CA VAL A 61 -25.89 -13.17 28.12
C VAL A 61 -25.27 -13.84 29.35
N ARG A 62 -26.06 -14.11 30.39
CA ARG A 62 -25.58 -14.77 31.61
C ARG A 62 -25.12 -16.19 31.35
N ASP A 63 -25.89 -16.97 30.60
CA ASP A 63 -25.56 -18.35 30.23
C ASP A 63 -24.30 -18.42 29.36
N PHE A 64 -24.15 -17.48 28.44
CA PHE A 64 -22.95 -17.35 27.62
C PHE A 64 -21.71 -17.03 28.45
N PHE A 65 -21.79 -16.05 29.36
CA PHE A 65 -20.70 -15.69 30.24
C PHE A 65 -20.31 -16.82 31.18
N ALA A 66 -21.30 -17.55 31.75
CA ALA A 66 -21.03 -18.73 32.60
C ALA A 66 -20.29 -19.84 31.82
N ARG A 67 -20.55 -20.01 30.55
CA ARG A 67 -19.80 -20.93 29.68
C ARG A 67 -18.38 -20.43 29.42
N LEU A 68 -18.21 -19.14 29.13
CA LEU A 68 -16.87 -18.54 28.89
C LEU A 68 -15.94 -18.72 30.08
N LEU A 69 -16.45 -18.58 31.32
CA LEU A 69 -15.66 -18.76 32.54
C LEU A 69 -15.17 -20.20 32.74
N LYS A 70 -15.82 -21.17 32.09
CA LYS A 70 -15.44 -22.61 32.16
C LYS A 70 -14.56 -23.04 30.96
N THR A 71 -14.42 -22.19 29.99
CA THR A 71 -13.66 -22.51 28.75
C THR A 71 -12.19 -22.15 28.95
N GLU A 72 -11.32 -23.14 28.87
CA GLU A 72 -9.88 -22.92 28.80
C GLU A 72 -9.48 -22.56 27.36
N VAL A 73 -8.79 -21.45 27.21
CA VAL A 73 -8.26 -21.02 25.94
C VAL A 73 -6.86 -21.62 25.74
N GLN A 74 -6.77 -22.72 25.00
CA GLN A 74 -5.50 -23.44 24.79
C GLN A 74 -4.65 -22.83 23.65
N ASP A 75 -5.26 -22.15 22.66
CA ASP A 75 -4.56 -21.56 21.52
C ASP A 75 -5.05 -20.13 21.24
N ALA A 76 -4.58 -19.19 22.06
CA ALA A 76 -4.98 -17.79 21.96
C ALA A 76 -4.58 -17.15 20.62
N LYS A 77 -3.47 -17.60 20.00
CA LYS A 77 -3.00 -17.08 18.72
C LYS A 77 -3.95 -17.48 17.58
N TYR A 78 -4.30 -18.75 17.51
CA TYR A 78 -5.21 -19.27 16.51
C TYR A 78 -6.60 -18.63 16.60
N ILE A 79 -7.14 -18.47 17.81
CA ILE A 79 -8.44 -17.80 18.04
C ILE A 79 -8.37 -16.33 17.59
N LYS A 80 -7.26 -15.67 17.87
CA LYS A 80 -7.02 -14.29 17.42
C LYS A 80 -7.05 -14.18 15.90
N ASP A 81 -6.34 -15.07 15.21
CA ASP A 81 -6.23 -15.05 13.75
C ASP A 81 -7.59 -15.31 13.08
N ILE A 82 -8.37 -16.27 13.60
CA ILE A 82 -9.75 -16.54 13.12
C ILE A 82 -10.67 -15.35 13.38
N ALA A 83 -10.59 -14.71 14.55
CA ALA A 83 -11.43 -13.57 14.87
C ALA A 83 -11.15 -12.37 13.94
N LEU A 84 -9.87 -12.11 13.65
CA LEU A 84 -9.47 -11.07 12.69
C LEU A 84 -9.92 -11.40 11.27
N ASP A 85 -9.78 -12.65 10.83
CA ASP A 85 -10.25 -13.10 9.51
C ASP A 85 -11.77 -12.97 9.37
N PHE A 86 -12.52 -13.32 10.42
CA PHE A 86 -13.97 -13.09 10.48
C PHE A 86 -14.30 -11.60 10.28
N CYS A 87 -13.66 -10.70 11.03
CA CYS A 87 -13.90 -9.27 10.91
C CYS A 87 -13.59 -8.76 9.50
N LYS A 88 -12.45 -9.16 8.91
CA LYS A 88 -12.07 -8.81 7.53
C LYS A 88 -13.14 -9.23 6.52
N LYS A 89 -13.64 -10.45 6.64
CA LYS A 89 -14.70 -10.97 5.77
C LYS A 89 -16.00 -10.16 5.91
N GLN A 90 -16.37 -9.77 7.12
CA GLN A 90 -17.59 -8.98 7.35
C GLN A 90 -17.45 -7.56 6.79
N VAL A 91 -16.32 -6.89 7.02
CA VAL A 91 -16.06 -5.55 6.47
C VAL A 91 -16.08 -5.57 4.95
N LEU A 92 -15.43 -6.55 4.32
CA LEU A 92 -15.45 -6.70 2.87
C LEU A 92 -16.86 -6.98 2.33
N LYS A 93 -17.64 -7.84 3.01
CA LYS A 93 -19.04 -8.09 2.68
C LYS A 93 -19.87 -6.79 2.72
N GLU A 94 -19.73 -5.98 3.77
CA GLU A 94 -20.40 -4.68 3.85
C GLU A 94 -19.99 -3.73 2.74
N ALA A 95 -18.70 -3.66 2.44
CA ALA A 95 -18.18 -2.81 1.36
C ALA A 95 -18.77 -3.20 0.01
N ILE A 96 -18.85 -4.51 -0.28
CA ILE A 96 -19.48 -5.03 -1.50
C ILE A 96 -20.97 -4.64 -1.55
N LEU A 97 -21.71 -4.81 -0.46
CA LEU A 97 -23.11 -4.44 -0.40
C LEU A 97 -23.33 -2.93 -0.58
N LYS A 98 -22.49 -2.09 0.04
CA LYS A 98 -22.52 -0.63 -0.10
C LYS A 98 -22.06 -0.17 -1.49
N SER A 99 -21.30 -0.96 -2.23
CA SER A 99 -20.87 -0.63 -3.60
C SER A 99 -21.98 -0.81 -4.64
N VAL A 100 -22.99 -1.64 -4.37
CA VAL A 100 -24.10 -1.89 -5.32
C VAL A 100 -24.84 -0.64 -5.75
N PRO A 101 -25.29 0.27 -4.85
CA PRO A 101 -25.92 1.52 -5.28
C PRO A 101 -24.96 2.46 -6.00
N LEU A 102 -23.68 2.49 -5.65
CA LEU A 102 -22.65 3.29 -6.31
C LEU A 102 -22.39 2.82 -7.75
N LEU A 103 -22.41 1.51 -7.98
CA LEU A 103 -22.36 0.94 -9.34
C LEU A 103 -23.54 1.40 -10.21
N LYS A 104 -24.75 1.48 -9.66
CA LYS A 104 -25.93 2.01 -10.37
C LYS A 104 -25.78 3.47 -10.76
N GLN A 105 -24.99 4.24 -10.00
CA GLN A 105 -24.68 5.65 -10.26
C GLN A 105 -23.40 5.84 -11.10
N SER A 106 -22.79 4.74 -11.58
CA SER A 106 -21.52 4.75 -12.32
C SER A 106 -20.35 5.41 -11.57
N SER A 107 -20.40 5.46 -10.23
CA SER A 107 -19.34 6.03 -9.38
C SER A 107 -18.23 5.00 -9.11
N PHE A 108 -17.47 4.63 -10.16
CA PHE A 108 -16.47 3.56 -10.09
C PHE A 108 -15.31 3.89 -9.16
N GLU A 109 -14.92 5.15 -9.04
CA GLU A 109 -13.84 5.58 -8.12
C GLU A 109 -14.23 5.40 -6.66
N ASP A 110 -15.49 5.71 -6.30
CA ASP A 110 -16.01 5.51 -4.95
C ASP A 110 -16.10 4.02 -4.60
N VAL A 111 -16.50 3.17 -5.56
CA VAL A 111 -16.49 1.72 -5.40
C VAL A 111 -15.06 1.22 -5.14
N GLN A 112 -14.10 1.64 -5.95
CA GLN A 112 -12.70 1.24 -5.79
C GLN A 112 -12.15 1.68 -4.43
N LYS A 113 -12.43 2.90 -4.01
CA LYS A 113 -12.02 3.42 -2.70
C LYS A 113 -12.62 2.60 -1.57
N LEU A 114 -13.93 2.34 -1.61
CA LEU A 114 -14.64 1.60 -0.57
C LEU A 114 -14.09 0.16 -0.40
N ILE A 115 -13.82 -0.53 -1.50
CA ILE A 115 -13.25 -1.88 -1.49
C ILE A 115 -11.81 -1.85 -0.99
N ASN A 116 -10.98 -0.91 -1.47
CA ASN A 116 -9.59 -0.78 -1.04
C ASN A 116 -9.49 -0.45 0.46
N ASP A 117 -10.35 0.41 0.98
CA ASP A 117 -10.38 0.73 2.41
C ASP A 117 -10.79 -0.48 3.25
N ALA A 118 -11.78 -1.27 2.77
CA ALA A 118 -12.18 -2.52 3.41
C ALA A 118 -11.05 -3.57 3.44
N MET A 119 -10.24 -3.66 2.37
CA MET A 119 -9.10 -4.59 2.31
C MET A 119 -7.93 -4.18 3.20
N LYS A 120 -7.75 -2.89 3.45
CA LYS A 120 -6.71 -2.38 4.36
C LYS A 120 -7.06 -2.62 5.83
N LEU A 121 -8.32 -2.73 6.17
CA LEU A 121 -8.76 -2.90 7.55
C LEU A 121 -8.22 -4.23 8.11
N GLY A 122 -7.46 -4.15 9.20
CA GLY A 122 -6.83 -5.32 9.82
C GLY A 122 -5.63 -5.91 9.05
N ALA A 123 -5.15 -5.25 7.98
CA ALA A 123 -3.90 -5.60 7.32
C ALA A 123 -2.68 -5.06 8.07
N ASP A 124 -2.85 -3.98 8.81
CA ASP A 124 -1.78 -3.35 9.58
C ASP A 124 -1.68 -3.96 10.98
N ASN A 125 -1.06 -5.15 11.04
CA ASN A 125 -0.54 -5.70 12.30
C ASN A 125 0.87 -5.16 12.60
N ASP A 126 1.35 -4.23 11.79
CA ASP A 126 2.65 -3.62 11.99
C ASP A 126 2.52 -2.42 12.94
N PHE A 127 2.74 -2.68 14.23
CA PHE A 127 2.82 -1.63 15.25
C PHE A 127 4.15 -0.86 15.20
N GLY A 128 4.89 -1.04 14.12
CA GLY A 128 6.21 -0.47 13.97
C GLY A 128 7.30 -1.29 14.68
N TYR A 129 8.51 -0.84 14.48
CA TYR A 129 9.72 -1.48 15.01
C TYR A 129 9.90 -1.16 16.51
N HIS A 130 9.86 -2.20 17.35
CA HIS A 130 10.10 -2.02 18.78
C HIS A 130 11.60 -2.02 19.07
N TYR A 131 12.15 -0.86 19.34
CA TYR A 131 13.59 -0.59 19.42
C TYR A 131 14.41 -1.62 20.24
N ILE A 132 13.89 -2.10 21.36
CA ILE A 132 14.57 -3.07 22.22
C ILE A 132 14.23 -4.51 21.84
N LYS A 133 12.94 -4.81 21.59
CA LYS A 133 12.48 -6.19 21.32
C LYS A 133 13.01 -6.72 19.98
N ASP A 134 13.08 -5.82 18.96
CA ASP A 134 13.50 -6.18 17.61
C ASP A 134 14.98 -5.84 17.38
N PHE A 135 15.79 -5.86 18.47
CA PHE A 135 17.21 -5.50 18.44
C PHE A 135 17.98 -6.25 17.34
N GLU A 136 17.85 -7.56 17.28
CA GLU A 136 18.58 -8.41 16.32
C GLU A 136 18.19 -8.14 14.87
N ALA A 137 16.93 -7.74 14.60
CA ALA A 137 16.44 -7.49 13.24
C ALA A 137 17.19 -6.36 12.53
N ARG A 138 17.70 -5.36 13.25
CA ARG A 138 18.43 -4.23 12.66
C ARG A 138 19.86 -4.55 12.23
N PHE A 139 20.40 -5.69 12.68
CA PHE A 139 21.72 -6.17 12.28
C PHE A 139 21.65 -7.20 11.13
N GLN A 140 20.44 -7.53 10.68
CA GLN A 140 20.27 -8.29 9.45
C GLN A 140 20.65 -7.38 8.28
N ILE A 141 21.66 -7.81 7.51
CA ILE A 141 22.11 -7.09 6.32
C ILE A 141 21.02 -7.32 5.24
N ILE A 142 20.22 -6.31 5.00
CA ILE A 142 19.34 -6.30 3.83
C ILE A 142 20.23 -5.94 2.64
N ALA A 143 20.35 -6.86 1.68
CA ALA A 143 21.10 -6.61 0.45
C ALA A 143 20.44 -5.42 -0.30
N ARG A 144 21.15 -4.29 -0.33
CA ARG A 144 20.75 -3.12 -1.11
C ARG A 144 21.18 -3.38 -2.56
N SER A 145 20.23 -3.45 -3.49
CA SER A 145 20.50 -3.57 -4.93
C SER A 145 20.25 -2.22 -5.59
N PRO A 146 21.16 -1.25 -5.48
CA PRO A 146 20.97 0.09 -6.01
C PRO A 146 21.03 0.07 -7.53
N VAL A 147 20.36 1.05 -8.14
CA VAL A 147 20.49 1.38 -9.56
C VAL A 147 21.47 2.54 -9.65
N THR A 148 22.54 2.41 -10.45
CA THR A 148 23.54 3.48 -10.63
C THR A 148 22.89 4.75 -11.16
N THR A 149 23.42 5.89 -10.74
CA THR A 149 23.09 7.19 -11.36
C THR A 149 23.92 7.44 -12.62
N GLY A 150 25.01 6.68 -12.82
CA GLY A 150 26.01 6.90 -13.87
C GLY A 150 26.92 8.11 -13.62
N TRP A 151 26.88 8.68 -12.41
CA TRP A 151 27.80 9.71 -11.94
C TRP A 151 28.57 9.19 -10.72
N ASP A 152 29.85 8.88 -10.92
CA ASP A 152 30.69 8.22 -9.91
C ASP A 152 30.64 8.91 -8.55
N VAL A 153 30.67 10.25 -8.51
CA VAL A 153 30.62 11.02 -7.27
C VAL A 153 29.30 10.83 -6.53
N ILE A 154 28.18 10.78 -7.27
CA ILE A 154 26.87 10.59 -6.68
C ILE A 154 26.73 9.13 -6.21
N ASP A 155 27.19 8.19 -7.01
CA ASP A 155 27.13 6.77 -6.66
C ASP A 155 28.00 6.45 -5.43
N GLU A 156 29.15 7.08 -5.29
CA GLU A 156 29.98 6.95 -4.08
C GLU A 156 29.23 7.48 -2.85
N LEU A 157 28.64 8.67 -2.92
CA LEU A 157 27.85 9.28 -1.83
C LEU A 157 26.62 8.44 -1.49
N CYS A 158 25.94 7.92 -2.51
CA CYS A 158 24.70 7.13 -2.38
C CYS A 158 24.97 5.63 -2.25
N LYS A 159 26.20 5.17 -2.06
CA LYS A 159 26.58 3.76 -1.93
C LYS A 159 26.06 2.91 -3.11
N GLY A 160 26.35 3.36 -4.32
CA GLY A 160 26.04 2.68 -5.59
C GLY A 160 24.80 3.18 -6.32
N GLY A 161 24.20 4.30 -5.92
CA GLY A 161 23.03 4.88 -6.57
C GLY A 161 21.73 4.80 -5.75
N LEU A 162 20.58 4.73 -6.42
CA LEU A 162 19.25 4.68 -5.78
C LEU A 162 18.84 3.24 -5.46
N GLY A 163 18.57 2.97 -4.18
CA GLY A 163 18.07 1.68 -3.70
C GLY A 163 16.54 1.56 -3.75
N ILE A 164 16.05 0.35 -3.51
CA ILE A 164 14.62 0.07 -3.44
C ILE A 164 13.96 0.91 -2.33
N GLY A 165 12.87 1.62 -2.67
CA GLY A 165 12.13 2.46 -1.74
C GLY A 165 12.77 3.83 -1.49
N GLU A 166 13.87 4.16 -2.17
CA GLU A 166 14.50 5.48 -2.08
C GLU A 166 13.93 6.45 -3.12
N LEU A 167 13.90 7.74 -2.78
CA LEU A 167 13.45 8.83 -3.64
C LEU A 167 14.63 9.73 -3.99
N GLY A 168 14.92 9.86 -5.29
CA GLY A 168 15.82 10.88 -5.85
C GLY A 168 15.02 12.06 -6.39
N VAL A 169 15.44 13.30 -6.08
CA VAL A 169 14.79 14.52 -6.57
C VAL A 169 15.82 15.40 -7.26
N VAL A 170 15.57 15.71 -8.54
CA VAL A 170 16.39 16.64 -9.33
C VAL A 170 15.74 18.02 -9.32
N ILE A 171 16.42 18.98 -8.70
CA ILE A 171 15.94 20.36 -8.59
C ILE A 171 16.87 21.27 -9.42
N ALA A 172 16.28 22.00 -10.38
CA ALA A 172 17.02 22.97 -11.18
C ALA A 172 16.07 24.00 -11.81
N PRO A 173 16.55 25.19 -12.16
CA PRO A 173 15.77 26.19 -12.91
C PRO A 173 15.28 25.65 -14.26
N THR A 174 14.30 26.32 -14.84
CA THR A 174 13.84 26.01 -16.20
C THR A 174 15.00 26.16 -17.20
N GLY A 175 15.13 25.18 -18.11
CA GLY A 175 16.21 25.17 -19.11
C GLY A 175 17.56 24.65 -18.64
N ALA A 176 17.73 24.36 -17.33
CA ALA A 176 19.00 23.86 -16.76
C ALA A 176 19.27 22.36 -16.99
N GLY A 177 18.35 21.65 -17.67
CA GLY A 177 18.58 20.25 -18.05
C GLY A 177 17.97 19.20 -17.11
N LYS A 178 16.94 19.52 -16.28
CA LYS A 178 16.25 18.56 -15.41
C LYS A 178 15.83 17.29 -16.14
N SER A 179 15.05 17.45 -17.22
CA SER A 179 14.57 16.32 -18.04
C SER A 179 15.71 15.50 -18.64
N MET A 180 16.83 16.15 -19.01
CA MET A 180 18.00 15.43 -19.53
C MET A 180 18.70 14.63 -18.43
N ALA A 181 18.77 15.16 -17.20
CA ALA A 181 19.28 14.41 -16.05
C ALA A 181 18.42 13.19 -15.74
N LEU A 182 17.08 13.33 -15.79
CA LEU A 182 16.15 12.21 -15.59
C LEU A 182 16.27 11.15 -16.70
N VAL A 183 16.43 11.56 -17.95
CA VAL A 183 16.71 10.65 -19.08
C VAL A 183 18.04 9.93 -18.87
N HIS A 184 19.09 10.62 -18.41
CA HIS A 184 20.38 10.01 -18.12
C HIS A 184 20.25 8.92 -17.05
N LEU A 185 19.57 9.20 -15.92
CA LEU A 185 19.33 8.21 -14.88
C LEU A 185 18.60 6.97 -15.40
N GLY A 186 17.53 7.18 -16.19
CA GLY A 186 16.79 6.09 -16.82
C GLY A 186 17.64 5.30 -17.83
N ALA A 187 18.49 5.98 -18.62
CA ALA A 187 19.37 5.34 -19.58
C ALA A 187 20.43 4.45 -18.89
N GLN A 188 21.00 4.90 -17.76
CA GLN A 188 21.92 4.07 -16.98
C GLN A 188 21.21 2.83 -16.44
N ALA A 189 20.00 2.98 -15.88
CA ALA A 189 19.22 1.85 -15.42
C ALA A 189 18.93 0.82 -16.52
N ILE A 190 18.60 1.28 -17.74
CA ILE A 190 18.36 0.40 -18.90
C ILE A 190 19.64 -0.34 -19.29
N LYS A 191 20.79 0.33 -19.30
CA LYS A 191 22.10 -0.28 -19.58
C LYS A 191 22.46 -1.38 -18.56
N GLU A 192 21.97 -1.27 -17.33
CA GLU A 192 22.10 -2.31 -16.29
C GLU A 192 21.02 -3.42 -16.39
N GLY A 193 20.27 -3.51 -17.45
CA GLY A 193 19.21 -4.52 -17.62
C GLY A 193 17.94 -4.25 -16.80
N LYS A 194 17.73 -3.02 -16.28
CA LYS A 194 16.58 -2.69 -15.46
C LYS A 194 15.37 -2.24 -16.29
N THR A 195 14.17 -2.45 -15.76
CA THR A 195 12.93 -1.93 -16.34
C THR A 195 12.63 -0.55 -15.77
N VAL A 196 12.50 0.45 -16.64
CA VAL A 196 12.22 1.84 -16.31
C VAL A 196 10.85 2.24 -16.84
N VAL A 197 10.05 2.88 -15.99
CA VAL A 197 8.81 3.56 -16.40
C VAL A 197 9.02 5.06 -16.25
N HIS A 198 8.99 5.79 -17.36
CA HIS A 198 9.14 7.24 -17.39
C HIS A 198 7.81 7.91 -17.72
N TYR A 199 7.24 8.59 -16.72
CA TYR A 199 6.05 9.42 -16.89
C TYR A 199 6.47 10.84 -17.28
N THR A 200 5.98 11.31 -18.42
CA THR A 200 6.16 12.69 -18.85
C THR A 200 4.83 13.44 -18.78
N LEU A 201 4.85 14.62 -18.12
CA LEU A 201 3.68 15.49 -17.94
C LEU A 201 3.80 16.79 -18.74
N GLU A 202 4.93 16.96 -19.44
CA GLU A 202 5.24 18.17 -20.22
C GLU A 202 5.53 17.86 -21.68
N LEU A 203 6.28 16.80 -21.95
CA LEU A 203 6.75 16.47 -23.30
C LEU A 203 6.02 15.26 -23.87
N ALA A 204 5.91 15.22 -25.20
CA ALA A 204 5.41 14.04 -25.89
C ALA A 204 6.32 12.81 -25.64
N ASP A 205 5.75 11.64 -25.53
CA ASP A 205 6.46 10.37 -25.30
C ASP A 205 7.54 10.10 -26.34
N VAL A 206 7.27 10.37 -27.63
CA VAL A 206 8.24 10.25 -28.72
C VAL A 206 9.44 11.19 -28.54
N ALA A 207 9.21 12.41 -28.04
CA ALA A 207 10.28 13.36 -27.78
C ALA A 207 11.19 12.91 -26.62
N VAL A 208 10.60 12.32 -25.59
CA VAL A 208 11.36 11.72 -24.48
C VAL A 208 12.13 10.49 -24.96
N ALA A 209 11.50 9.60 -25.75
CA ALA A 209 12.14 8.44 -26.33
C ALA A 209 13.37 8.84 -27.18
N GLY A 210 13.25 9.86 -28.04
CA GLY A 210 14.40 10.38 -28.83
C GLY A 210 15.54 10.90 -27.96
N ARG A 211 15.27 11.44 -26.76
CA ARG A 211 16.32 11.82 -25.81
C ARG A 211 17.03 10.59 -25.22
N TYR A 212 16.31 9.49 -24.98
CA TYR A 212 16.92 8.22 -24.60
C TYR A 212 17.81 7.67 -25.71
N ASP A 213 17.34 7.69 -26.96
CA ASP A 213 18.13 7.30 -28.13
C ASP A 213 19.44 8.05 -28.14
N SER A 214 19.39 9.39 -28.08
CA SER A 214 20.58 10.25 -28.05
C SER A 214 21.49 9.97 -26.87
N CYS A 215 20.94 9.71 -25.68
CA CYS A 215 21.70 9.45 -24.46
C CYS A 215 22.38 8.08 -24.48
N ILE A 216 21.74 7.06 -25.06
CA ILE A 216 22.25 5.69 -25.11
C ILE A 216 23.31 5.53 -26.21
N THR A 217 23.05 6.08 -27.40
CA THR A 217 23.89 5.91 -28.60
C THR A 217 24.97 7.01 -28.77
N GLY A 218 24.78 8.15 -28.08
CA GLY A 218 25.64 9.35 -28.30
C GLY A 218 25.32 10.12 -29.57
N ILE A 219 24.33 9.71 -30.37
CA ILE A 219 23.90 10.41 -31.58
C ILE A 219 23.21 11.71 -31.21
N PRO A 220 23.60 12.86 -31.75
CA PRO A 220 22.92 14.14 -31.47
C PRO A 220 21.43 14.10 -31.81
N LEU A 221 20.58 14.69 -30.95
CA LEU A 221 19.11 14.75 -31.16
C LEU A 221 18.69 15.20 -32.56
N ARG A 222 19.39 16.16 -33.14
CA ARG A 222 19.11 16.65 -34.50
C ARG A 222 19.35 15.64 -35.62
N GLU A 223 20.11 14.57 -35.35
CA GLU A 223 20.51 13.54 -36.32
C GLU A 223 19.72 12.22 -36.18
N ILE A 224 18.95 12.06 -35.12
CA ILE A 224 18.23 10.81 -34.81
C ILE A 224 17.37 10.32 -35.95
N PHE A 225 16.60 11.22 -36.60
CA PHE A 225 15.68 10.84 -37.68
C PHE A 225 16.42 10.31 -38.92
N ASN A 226 17.66 10.73 -39.14
CA ASN A 226 18.48 10.34 -40.31
C ASN A 226 19.34 9.10 -40.02
N ARG A 227 19.44 8.67 -38.74
CA ARG A 227 20.32 7.57 -38.32
C ARG A 227 19.54 6.46 -37.63
N LYS A 228 18.30 6.24 -38.06
CA LYS A 228 17.37 5.27 -37.44
C LYS A 228 17.96 3.85 -37.35
N ASP A 229 18.57 3.35 -38.45
CA ASP A 229 19.06 1.98 -38.50
C ASP A 229 20.25 1.78 -37.55
N GLU A 230 21.11 2.77 -37.43
CA GLU A 230 22.25 2.77 -36.52
C GLU A 230 21.76 2.77 -35.05
N ILE A 231 20.78 3.62 -34.74
CA ILE A 231 20.15 3.63 -33.40
C ILE A 231 19.56 2.27 -33.07
N TYR A 232 18.82 1.67 -34.01
CA TYR A 232 18.22 0.37 -33.82
C TYR A 232 19.26 -0.71 -33.53
N GLU A 233 20.39 -0.72 -34.27
CA GLU A 233 21.48 -1.67 -34.01
C GLU A 233 22.09 -1.52 -32.61
N ASP A 234 22.20 -0.29 -32.08
CA ASP A 234 22.75 -0.02 -30.77
C ASP A 234 21.80 -0.40 -29.61
N ILE A 235 20.46 -0.30 -29.84
CA ILE A 235 19.49 -0.53 -28.76
C ILE A 235 18.85 -1.94 -28.74
N LYS A 236 18.89 -2.66 -29.85
CA LYS A 236 18.19 -3.97 -30.01
C LYS A 236 18.62 -5.04 -29.01
N ASP A 237 19.88 -4.99 -28.57
CA ASP A 237 20.49 -5.98 -27.68
C ASP A 237 20.51 -5.52 -26.20
N LEU A 238 19.81 -4.41 -25.88
CA LEU A 238 19.67 -3.96 -24.50
C LEU A 238 18.76 -4.92 -23.71
N GLU A 239 19.23 -5.44 -22.60
CA GLU A 239 18.45 -6.29 -21.72
C GLU A 239 17.38 -5.50 -20.92
N GLY A 240 17.65 -4.23 -20.66
CA GLY A 240 16.73 -3.34 -19.95
C GLY A 240 15.56 -2.90 -20.82
N GLN A 241 14.47 -2.50 -20.15
CA GLN A 241 13.23 -2.07 -20.79
C GLN A 241 12.89 -0.63 -20.43
N LEU A 242 12.38 0.13 -21.41
CA LEU A 242 11.85 1.48 -21.20
C LEU A 242 10.39 1.55 -21.61
N ILE A 243 9.56 2.05 -20.70
CA ILE A 243 8.18 2.42 -20.98
C ILE A 243 8.03 3.91 -20.74
N VAL A 244 7.85 4.68 -21.79
CA VAL A 244 7.52 6.11 -21.69
C VAL A 244 6.01 6.26 -21.78
N LYS A 245 5.43 6.95 -20.80
CA LYS A 245 3.99 7.22 -20.78
C LYS A 245 3.72 8.70 -20.62
N GLU A 246 3.15 9.28 -21.65
CA GLU A 246 2.67 10.67 -21.64
C GLU A 246 1.32 10.78 -20.92
N TYR A 247 1.19 11.82 -20.10
CA TYR A 247 -0.07 12.33 -19.60
C TYR A 247 -0.14 13.84 -19.85
N PRO A 248 -1.27 14.35 -20.35
CA PRO A 248 -1.45 15.79 -20.49
C PRO A 248 -1.23 16.52 -19.16
N THR A 249 -0.69 17.72 -19.22
CA THR A 249 -0.44 18.57 -18.05
C THR A 249 -1.69 18.65 -17.17
N LYS A 250 -1.56 18.46 -15.85
CA LYS A 250 -2.63 18.47 -14.84
C LYS A 250 -3.71 17.38 -15.01
N SER A 251 -3.49 16.35 -15.85
CA SER A 251 -4.46 15.25 -16.04
C SER A 251 -4.14 14.01 -15.22
N ALA A 252 -2.95 13.88 -14.67
CA ALA A 252 -2.52 12.72 -13.92
C ALA A 252 -2.20 13.05 -12.47
N GLY A 253 -2.86 12.38 -11.55
CA GLY A 253 -2.52 12.37 -10.13
C GLY A 253 -1.84 11.06 -9.73
N VAL A 254 -1.45 10.96 -8.48
CA VAL A 254 -0.80 9.76 -7.90
C VAL A 254 -1.62 8.49 -8.16
N SER A 255 -2.96 8.57 -8.05
CA SER A 255 -3.86 7.43 -8.32
C SER A 255 -3.79 6.97 -9.78
N THR A 256 -3.65 7.89 -10.74
CA THR A 256 -3.51 7.58 -12.17
C THR A 256 -2.22 6.80 -12.44
N LEU A 257 -1.10 7.28 -11.88
CA LEU A 257 0.19 6.60 -12.01
C LEU A 257 0.17 5.22 -11.35
N ARG A 258 -0.41 5.12 -10.16
CA ARG A 258 -0.56 3.83 -9.44
C ARG A 258 -1.40 2.83 -10.24
N ASN A 259 -2.52 3.25 -10.81
CA ASN A 259 -3.36 2.39 -11.64
C ASN A 259 -2.62 1.93 -12.92
N HIS A 260 -1.79 2.78 -13.52
CA HIS A 260 -0.98 2.38 -14.66
C HIS A 260 0.08 1.32 -14.26
N LEU A 261 0.78 1.53 -13.15
CA LEU A 261 1.75 0.56 -12.62
C LEU A 261 1.11 -0.79 -12.30
N GLU A 262 -0.12 -0.79 -11.75
CA GLU A 262 -0.86 -2.03 -11.47
C GLU A 262 -1.22 -2.77 -12.77
N ARG A 263 -1.62 -2.07 -13.82
CA ARG A 263 -1.86 -2.68 -15.16
C ARG A 263 -0.58 -3.25 -15.77
N LEU A 264 0.58 -2.63 -15.55
CA LEU A 264 1.87 -3.17 -15.98
C LEU A 264 2.20 -4.46 -15.25
N ARG A 265 1.98 -4.50 -13.92
CA ARG A 265 2.15 -5.73 -13.11
C ARG A 265 1.27 -6.88 -13.57
N GLN A 266 0.02 -6.60 -13.96
CA GLN A 266 -0.89 -7.61 -14.54
C GLN A 266 -0.40 -8.19 -15.88
N ARG A 267 0.59 -7.54 -16.51
CA ARG A 267 1.27 -8.00 -17.72
C ARG A 267 2.69 -8.49 -17.44
N ASP A 268 2.97 -8.85 -16.18
CA ASP A 268 4.28 -9.31 -15.72
C ASP A 268 5.42 -8.30 -15.89
N VAL A 269 5.07 -6.99 -16.00
CA VAL A 269 6.05 -5.91 -16.07
C VAL A 269 6.17 -5.24 -14.69
N SER A 270 7.29 -5.45 -14.02
CA SER A 270 7.60 -4.86 -12.72
C SER A 270 8.77 -3.87 -12.87
N PRO A 271 8.53 -2.55 -12.78
CA PRO A 271 9.59 -1.57 -12.94
C PRO A 271 10.54 -1.57 -11.74
N ASN A 272 11.85 -1.45 -12.03
CA ASN A 272 12.89 -1.25 -11.04
C ASN A 272 13.07 0.25 -10.71
N MET A 273 12.77 1.13 -11.67
CA MET A 273 12.84 2.58 -11.52
C MET A 273 11.60 3.24 -12.12
N ILE A 274 11.07 4.22 -11.40
CA ILE A 274 9.96 5.06 -11.86
C ILE A 274 10.47 6.50 -11.90
N ILE A 275 10.31 7.14 -13.04
CA ILE A 275 10.68 8.54 -13.26
C ILE A 275 9.40 9.34 -13.53
N VAL A 276 9.31 10.53 -12.93
CA VAL A 276 8.19 11.47 -13.16
C VAL A 276 8.77 12.83 -13.53
N ASP A 277 8.54 13.27 -14.76
CA ASP A 277 9.03 14.53 -15.29
C ASP A 277 7.82 15.42 -15.67
N TYR A 278 7.37 16.33 -14.84
CA TYR A 278 7.73 16.67 -13.48
C TYR A 278 6.45 16.74 -12.61
N GLY A 279 6.62 16.63 -11.29
CA GLY A 279 5.52 16.81 -10.36
C GLY A 279 5.43 18.26 -9.90
N ASP A 280 4.23 18.86 -9.96
CA ASP A 280 3.88 20.12 -9.30
C ASP A 280 3.51 19.88 -7.82
#